data_0185ba87969e19860e6d2000ea3ae459
#
_entry.id   0185ba87969e19860e6d2000ea3ae459
#
_cell.length_a   1.000
_cell.length_b   1.000
_cell.length_c   1.000
_cell.angle_alpha   90.00
_cell.angle_beta   90.00
_cell.angle_gamma   90.00
#
_symmetry.space_group_name_H-M   'P 1'
#
loop_
_entity.id
_entity.type
_entity.pdbx_description
1 polymer ?
#
loop_
_entity_poly.entity_id
_entity_poly.type
_entity_poly.pdbx_seq_one_letter_code
_entity_poly.pdbx_strand_id
1 'polypeptide(L)'
;MQRRERVWLFDLDNTLHDASSAVFRHIDGSMTDYIVRALDVPHEQADFLRRDYWRRYGATLLGLIHHHGIRPAHFLEHTHGLPGLEDRLFAHAHDKAAVKRLRGRKYVLTNAPRGYTRRVLGALGLESVFDGIIPIEGMRMFGQWRPKPDRRMLRHVAARLKVPPHRCTLVEDTLAHQKAARSLGMHTVWMQRYLRRNAHGPEVGVYLHRKPVYVCARICSLQKLHFC
;
A
#
# COMPACT_ATOMS: atom_id res chain seq x y z
N MET A 1 -5.77 20.10 -28.38
CA MET A 1 -6.21 19.94 -26.98
C MET A 1 -5.69 18.62 -26.46
N GLN A 2 -4.61 18.60 -25.67
CA GLN A 2 -4.17 17.36 -24.99
C GLN A 2 -5.32 16.89 -24.11
N ARG A 3 -5.85 15.68 -24.38
CA ARG A 3 -6.81 15.01 -23.50
C ARG A 3 -6.22 15.04 -22.10
N ARG A 4 -6.92 15.68 -21.18
CA ARG A 4 -6.53 15.82 -19.77
C ARG A 4 -6.48 14.44 -19.12
N GLU A 5 -5.32 13.79 -19.18
CA GLU A 5 -5.12 12.40 -18.84
C GLU A 5 -5.26 12.16 -17.33
N ARG A 6 -6.08 11.16 -16.95
CA ARG A 6 -6.24 10.70 -15.56
C ARG A 6 -4.99 9.92 -15.14
N VAL A 7 -4.55 10.11 -13.90
CA VAL A 7 -3.48 9.33 -13.29
C VAL A 7 -4.07 8.44 -12.20
N TRP A 8 -3.80 7.15 -12.31
CA TRP A 8 -4.18 6.15 -11.34
C TRP A 8 -2.99 5.84 -10.43
N LEU A 9 -3.21 5.92 -9.12
CA LEU A 9 -2.26 5.53 -8.09
C LEU A 9 -2.83 4.28 -7.42
N PHE A 10 -2.22 3.14 -7.66
CA PHE A 10 -2.64 1.87 -7.07
C PHE A 10 -1.77 1.53 -5.88
N ASP A 11 -2.38 1.27 -4.76
CA ASP A 11 -1.72 0.50 -3.73
C ASP A 11 -1.48 -0.94 -4.20
N LEU A 12 -0.57 -1.66 -3.53
CA LEU A 12 -0.17 -3.01 -3.92
C LEU A 12 -0.92 -4.07 -3.10
N ASP A 13 -0.62 -4.11 -1.81
CA ASP A 13 -1.04 -5.15 -0.88
C ASP A 13 -2.54 -4.99 -0.55
N ASN A 14 -3.30 -6.09 -0.62
CA ASN A 14 -4.78 -6.05 -0.49
C ASN A 14 -5.52 -5.15 -1.48
N THR A 15 -4.81 -4.64 -2.50
CA THR A 15 -5.41 -3.87 -3.59
C THR A 15 -5.26 -4.58 -4.93
N LEU A 16 -4.03 -4.90 -5.34
CA LEU A 16 -3.76 -5.66 -6.58
C LEU A 16 -3.73 -7.17 -6.36
N HIS A 17 -3.39 -7.64 -5.16
CA HIS A 17 -3.35 -9.04 -4.77
C HIS A 17 -3.77 -9.22 -3.30
N ASP A 18 -4.04 -10.49 -2.92
CA ASP A 18 -4.38 -10.86 -1.54
C ASP A 18 -3.11 -11.04 -0.70
N ALA A 19 -2.66 -9.97 -0.06
CA ALA A 19 -1.51 -10.04 0.84
C ALA A 19 -1.87 -10.62 2.22
N SER A 20 -3.12 -10.44 2.68
CA SER A 20 -3.56 -10.87 4.01
C SER A 20 -3.64 -12.38 4.16
N SER A 21 -3.84 -13.13 3.07
CA SER A 21 -4.02 -14.59 3.14
C SER A 21 -2.75 -15.34 3.55
N ALA A 22 -1.58 -14.89 3.10
CA ALA A 22 -0.31 -15.59 3.37
C ALA A 22 0.87 -14.64 3.58
N VAL A 23 0.95 -13.55 2.82
CA VAL A 23 2.14 -12.70 2.76
C VAL A 23 2.34 -11.92 4.06
N PHE A 24 1.31 -11.26 4.59
CA PHE A 24 1.44 -10.44 5.79
C PHE A 24 1.88 -11.22 7.01
N ARG A 25 1.42 -12.45 7.21
CA ARG A 25 1.90 -13.27 8.34
C ARG A 25 3.41 -13.49 8.31
N HIS A 26 3.99 -13.68 7.14
CA HIS A 26 5.43 -13.83 6.99
C HIS A 26 6.18 -12.52 7.17
N ILE A 27 5.67 -11.42 6.61
CA ILE A 27 6.25 -10.08 6.80
C ILE A 27 6.20 -9.70 8.28
N ASP A 28 5.07 -9.90 8.95
CA ASP A 28 4.88 -9.62 10.36
C ASP A 28 5.84 -10.43 11.24
N GLY A 29 5.96 -11.74 10.97
CA GLY A 29 6.93 -12.59 11.65
C GLY A 29 8.37 -12.11 11.43
N SER A 30 8.75 -11.87 10.18
CA SER A 30 10.10 -11.39 9.84
C SER A 30 10.40 -10.02 10.48
N MET A 31 9.40 -9.13 10.58
CA MET A 31 9.55 -7.85 11.29
C MET A 31 9.74 -8.07 12.80
N THR A 32 8.95 -8.95 13.42
CA THR A 32 9.09 -9.27 14.84
C THR A 32 10.46 -9.89 15.13
N ASP A 33 10.88 -10.88 14.35
CA ASP A 33 12.20 -11.51 14.46
C ASP A 33 13.35 -10.52 14.26
N TYR A 34 13.18 -9.58 13.34
CA TYR A 34 14.14 -8.51 13.15
C TYR A 34 14.26 -7.63 14.39
N ILE A 35 13.13 -7.23 14.98
CA ILE A 35 13.11 -6.38 16.19
C ILE A 35 13.74 -7.11 17.38
N VAL A 36 13.43 -8.41 17.56
CA VAL A 36 14.09 -9.24 18.58
C VAL A 36 15.60 -9.14 18.46
N ARG A 37 16.15 -9.44 17.29
CA ARG A 37 17.61 -9.41 17.06
C ARG A 37 18.24 -8.04 17.12
N ALA A 38 17.55 -7.03 16.60
CA ALA A 38 18.12 -5.67 16.49
C ALA A 38 18.09 -4.89 17.79
N LEU A 39 17.14 -5.18 18.68
CA LEU A 39 16.95 -4.48 19.95
C LEU A 39 17.24 -5.34 21.18
N ASP A 40 17.56 -6.63 20.99
CA ASP A 40 17.79 -7.60 22.05
C ASP A 40 16.64 -7.65 23.08
N VAL A 41 15.40 -7.75 22.56
CA VAL A 41 14.18 -7.78 23.37
C VAL A 41 13.42 -9.09 23.21
N PRO A 42 12.61 -9.51 24.20
CA PRO A 42 11.75 -10.69 24.07
C PRO A 42 10.76 -10.56 22.92
N HIS A 43 10.38 -11.71 22.33
CA HIS A 43 9.45 -11.77 21.19
C HIS A 43 8.14 -11.04 21.42
N GLU A 44 7.56 -11.16 22.62
CA GLU A 44 6.31 -10.46 22.99
C GLU A 44 6.47 -8.93 22.93
N GLN A 45 7.58 -8.42 23.45
CA GLN A 45 7.89 -6.98 23.39
C GLN A 45 8.14 -6.52 21.96
N ALA A 46 8.82 -7.32 21.15
CA ALA A 46 9.05 -7.02 19.74
C ALA A 46 7.74 -6.94 18.95
N ASP A 47 6.82 -7.90 19.17
CA ASP A 47 5.50 -7.90 18.54
C ASP A 47 4.63 -6.72 18.99
N PHE A 48 4.71 -6.34 20.27
CA PHE A 48 4.08 -5.13 20.78
C PHE A 48 4.62 -3.88 20.07
N LEU A 49 5.95 -3.72 19.99
CA LEU A 49 6.59 -2.58 19.33
C LEU A 49 6.22 -2.50 17.85
N ARG A 50 6.21 -3.64 17.14
CA ARG A 50 5.81 -3.72 15.74
C ARG A 50 4.41 -3.14 15.53
N ARG A 51 3.43 -3.59 16.31
CA ARG A 51 2.02 -3.15 16.23
C ARG A 51 1.83 -1.71 16.68
N ASP A 52 2.48 -1.30 17.77
CA ASP A 52 2.37 0.05 18.32
C ASP A 52 2.95 1.09 17.36
N TYR A 53 4.11 0.82 16.77
CA TYR A 53 4.72 1.73 15.81
C TYR A 53 3.92 1.83 14.51
N TRP A 54 3.38 0.72 14.01
CA TRP A 54 2.46 0.78 12.88
C TRP A 54 1.24 1.66 13.18
N ARG A 55 0.63 1.49 14.35
CA ARG A 55 -0.54 2.26 14.77
C ARG A 55 -0.24 3.76 14.93
N ARG A 56 0.87 4.12 15.55
CA ARG A 56 1.25 5.50 15.84
C ARG A 56 1.78 6.25 14.63
N TYR A 57 2.58 5.61 13.81
CA TYR A 57 3.35 6.24 12.73
C TYR A 57 2.84 5.87 11.33
N GLY A 58 1.93 4.91 11.21
CA GLY A 58 1.45 4.39 9.93
C GLY A 58 2.39 3.39 9.25
N ALA A 59 3.59 3.20 9.80
CA ALA A 59 4.54 2.17 9.39
C ALA A 59 5.47 1.83 10.57
N THR A 60 5.69 0.54 10.84
CA THR A 60 6.60 0.04 11.89
C THR A 60 8.01 0.63 11.74
N LEU A 61 8.50 0.70 10.50
CA LEU A 61 9.80 1.28 10.17
C LEU A 61 10.00 2.69 10.73
N LEU A 62 8.97 3.55 10.70
CA LEU A 62 9.10 4.93 11.19
C LEU A 62 9.35 4.98 12.69
N GLY A 63 8.67 4.16 13.48
CA GLY A 63 8.92 4.04 14.91
C GLY A 63 10.32 3.51 15.19
N LEU A 64 10.77 2.50 14.44
CA LEU A 64 12.11 1.94 14.59
C LEU A 64 13.22 2.95 14.26
N ILE A 65 13.04 3.77 13.23
CA ILE A 65 13.97 4.86 12.92
C ILE A 65 13.99 5.89 14.06
N HIS A 66 12.80 6.32 14.48
CA HIS A 66 12.65 7.42 15.43
C HIS A 66 13.20 7.08 16.84
N HIS A 67 12.90 5.88 17.33
CA HIS A 67 13.21 5.49 18.70
C HIS A 67 14.51 4.71 18.85
N HIS A 68 14.96 4.04 17.78
CA HIS A 68 16.07 3.08 17.85
C HIS A 68 17.15 3.31 16.79
N GLY A 69 17.02 4.33 15.94
CA GLY A 69 18.02 4.64 14.92
C GLY A 69 18.23 3.53 13.88
N ILE A 70 17.27 2.63 13.71
CA ILE A 70 17.37 1.51 12.76
C ILE A 70 17.60 2.02 11.34
N ARG A 71 18.55 1.42 10.63
CA ARG A 71 18.83 1.73 9.22
C ARG A 71 17.73 1.17 8.34
N PRO A 72 16.99 2.03 7.59
CA PRO A 72 15.83 1.61 6.81
C PRO A 72 16.12 0.54 5.77
N ALA A 73 17.22 0.67 5.02
CA ALA A 73 17.59 -0.30 3.99
C ALA A 73 17.79 -1.70 4.58
N HIS A 74 18.48 -1.80 5.70
CA HIS A 74 18.73 -3.06 6.42
C HIS A 74 17.41 -3.69 6.90
N PHE A 75 16.50 -2.89 7.50
CA PHE A 75 15.20 -3.39 7.92
C PHE A 75 14.38 -3.93 6.73
N LEU A 76 14.26 -3.14 5.66
CA LEU A 76 13.45 -3.50 4.49
C LEU A 76 13.96 -4.76 3.80
N GLU A 77 15.28 -4.90 3.68
CA GLU A 77 15.94 -6.08 3.09
C GLU A 77 15.63 -7.35 3.90
N HIS A 78 15.77 -7.29 5.23
CA HIS A 78 15.61 -8.46 6.11
C HIS A 78 14.15 -8.84 6.37
N THR A 79 13.21 -7.94 6.13
CA THR A 79 11.80 -8.20 6.43
C THR A 79 10.94 -8.51 5.21
N HIS A 80 11.41 -8.15 3.99
CA HIS A 80 10.66 -8.34 2.75
C HIS A 80 11.34 -9.31 1.75
N GLY A 81 12.44 -9.93 2.14
CA GLY A 81 13.18 -10.90 1.33
C GLY A 81 12.53 -12.29 1.25
N LEU A 82 11.21 -12.40 1.28
CA LEU A 82 10.41 -13.61 1.42
C LEU A 82 10.77 -14.72 0.41
N PRO A 83 11.37 -15.85 0.81
CA PRO A 83 11.54 -17.03 -0.04
C PRO A 83 10.18 -17.60 -0.46
N GLY A 84 10.02 -17.99 -1.73
CA GLY A 84 8.76 -18.55 -2.25
C GLY A 84 7.58 -17.57 -2.20
N LEU A 85 7.85 -16.25 -2.30
CA LEU A 85 6.81 -15.22 -2.36
C LEU A 85 5.85 -15.47 -3.53
N GLU A 86 6.40 -15.80 -4.68
CA GLU A 86 5.70 -15.94 -5.96
C GLU A 86 4.60 -17.01 -5.89
N ASP A 87 4.85 -18.11 -5.18
CA ASP A 87 3.91 -19.23 -5.01
C ASP A 87 2.74 -18.91 -4.07
N ARG A 88 2.86 -17.83 -3.30
CA ARG A 88 1.87 -17.40 -2.30
C ARG A 88 0.99 -16.26 -2.79
N LEU A 89 1.28 -15.72 -3.97
CA LEU A 89 0.55 -14.60 -4.51
C LEU A 89 -0.76 -15.04 -5.15
N PHE A 90 -1.82 -14.36 -4.80
CA PHE A 90 -3.12 -14.57 -5.40
C PHE A 90 -3.73 -13.25 -5.88
N ALA A 91 -4.10 -13.21 -7.15
CA ALA A 91 -4.89 -12.12 -7.73
C ALA A 91 -5.88 -12.67 -8.75
N HIS A 92 -7.07 -12.12 -8.79
CA HIS A 92 -8.10 -12.54 -9.74
C HIS A 92 -7.73 -12.17 -11.17
N ALA A 93 -7.82 -13.12 -12.11
CA ALA A 93 -7.50 -12.91 -13.53
C ALA A 93 -8.30 -11.76 -14.15
N HIS A 94 -9.58 -11.63 -13.81
CA HIS A 94 -10.44 -10.55 -14.30
C HIS A 94 -10.02 -9.17 -13.78
N ASP A 95 -9.48 -9.06 -12.56
CA ASP A 95 -8.96 -7.81 -12.02
C ASP A 95 -7.65 -7.43 -12.72
N LYS A 96 -6.74 -8.39 -12.94
CA LYS A 96 -5.53 -8.16 -13.74
C LYS A 96 -5.86 -7.67 -15.15
N ALA A 97 -6.83 -8.32 -15.81
CA ALA A 97 -7.29 -7.90 -17.13
C ALA A 97 -7.93 -6.50 -17.12
N ALA A 98 -8.66 -6.14 -16.07
CA ALA A 98 -9.24 -4.81 -15.93
C ALA A 98 -8.17 -3.71 -15.81
N VAL A 99 -7.13 -3.92 -14.99
CA VAL A 99 -6.01 -2.98 -14.87
C VAL A 99 -5.25 -2.82 -16.19
N LYS A 100 -5.05 -3.92 -16.96
CA LYS A 100 -4.42 -3.88 -18.28
C LYS A 100 -5.21 -2.99 -19.26
N ARG A 101 -6.53 -3.07 -19.25
CA ARG A 101 -7.42 -2.30 -20.16
C ARG A 101 -7.70 -0.87 -19.70
N LEU A 102 -7.41 -0.54 -18.44
CA LEU A 102 -7.71 0.78 -17.87
C LEU A 102 -6.91 1.88 -18.60
N ARG A 103 -7.60 2.91 -19.08
CA ARG A 103 -6.98 4.03 -19.77
C ARG A 103 -6.38 5.04 -18.80
N GLY A 104 -5.31 5.71 -19.22
CA GLY A 104 -4.58 6.70 -18.42
C GLY A 104 -3.28 6.14 -17.84
N ARG A 105 -2.45 7.02 -17.29
CA ARG A 105 -1.19 6.63 -16.65
C ARG A 105 -1.46 5.90 -15.34
N LYS A 106 -0.74 4.83 -15.10
CA LYS A 106 -0.89 3.96 -13.93
C LYS A 106 0.42 3.85 -13.16
N TYR A 107 0.39 4.12 -11.87
CA TYR A 107 1.55 3.99 -11.00
C TYR A 107 1.18 3.12 -9.79
N VAL A 108 2.11 2.28 -9.36
CA VAL A 108 2.01 1.64 -8.06
C VAL A 108 2.56 2.61 -7.01
N LEU A 109 1.79 2.87 -5.96
CA LEU A 109 2.13 3.73 -4.82
C LEU A 109 1.99 2.92 -3.53
N THR A 110 3.09 2.38 -3.02
CA THR A 110 3.07 1.42 -1.92
C THR A 110 4.06 1.77 -0.81
N ASN A 111 3.71 1.43 0.44
CA ASN A 111 4.63 1.47 1.57
C ASN A 111 5.57 0.25 1.62
N ALA A 112 5.45 -0.67 0.67
CA ALA A 112 6.38 -1.78 0.52
C ALA A 112 7.66 -1.37 -0.24
N PRO A 113 8.78 -2.10 -0.05
CA PRO A 113 10.03 -1.81 -0.75
C PRO A 113 9.98 -2.20 -2.24
N ARG A 114 10.86 -1.58 -3.03
CA ARG A 114 10.92 -1.76 -4.48
C ARG A 114 11.15 -3.21 -4.90
N GLY A 115 12.07 -3.90 -4.23
CA GLY A 115 12.41 -5.30 -4.54
C GLY A 115 11.18 -6.21 -4.42
N TYR A 116 10.48 -6.13 -3.28
CA TYR A 116 9.23 -6.85 -3.05
C TYR A 116 8.16 -6.48 -4.10
N THR A 117 7.95 -5.18 -4.33
CA THR A 117 6.95 -4.70 -5.29
C THR A 117 7.19 -5.25 -6.71
N ARG A 118 8.44 -5.27 -7.18
CA ARG A 118 8.77 -5.83 -8.49
C ARG A 118 8.51 -7.33 -8.58
N ARG A 119 8.88 -8.09 -7.54
CA ARG A 119 8.61 -9.53 -7.48
C ARG A 119 7.10 -9.81 -7.56
N VAL A 120 6.29 -9.08 -6.78
CA VAL A 120 4.83 -9.20 -6.82
C VAL A 120 4.29 -8.88 -8.22
N LEU A 121 4.67 -7.74 -8.81
CA LEU A 121 4.18 -7.34 -10.12
C LEU A 121 4.63 -8.31 -11.23
N GLY A 122 5.85 -8.81 -11.18
CA GLY A 122 6.38 -9.81 -12.10
C GLY A 122 5.58 -11.10 -12.06
N ALA A 123 5.37 -11.67 -10.85
CA ALA A 123 4.58 -12.90 -10.68
C ALA A 123 3.10 -12.73 -11.09
N LEU A 124 2.54 -11.54 -10.93
CA LEU A 124 1.18 -11.24 -11.38
C LEU A 124 1.07 -10.97 -12.89
N GLY A 125 2.20 -10.80 -13.60
CA GLY A 125 2.24 -10.40 -15.01
C GLY A 125 1.71 -8.99 -15.24
N LEU A 126 2.02 -8.07 -14.32
CA LEU A 126 1.56 -6.67 -14.30
C LEU A 126 2.70 -5.65 -14.41
N GLU A 127 3.97 -6.06 -14.43
CA GLU A 127 5.09 -5.13 -14.39
C GLU A 127 5.07 -4.13 -15.56
N SER A 128 4.80 -4.59 -16.78
CA SER A 128 4.71 -3.76 -17.99
C SER A 128 3.44 -2.91 -18.09
N VAL A 129 2.49 -3.08 -17.16
CA VAL A 129 1.19 -2.38 -17.17
C VAL A 129 1.28 -1.02 -16.51
N PHE A 130 2.25 -0.85 -15.62
CA PHE A 130 2.45 0.38 -14.85
C PHE A 130 3.54 1.25 -15.44
N ASP A 131 3.27 2.55 -15.56
CA ASP A 131 4.24 3.57 -16.01
C ASP A 131 5.37 3.79 -14.98
N GLY A 132 5.20 3.29 -13.76
CA GLY A 132 6.24 3.32 -12.74
C GLY A 132 5.78 2.85 -11.36
N ILE A 133 6.78 2.68 -10.49
CA ILE A 133 6.61 2.26 -9.10
C ILE A 133 7.13 3.36 -8.18
N ILE A 134 6.31 3.77 -7.23
CA ILE A 134 6.65 4.69 -6.14
C ILE A 134 6.62 3.89 -4.84
N PRO A 135 7.73 3.22 -4.49
CA PRO A 135 7.84 2.42 -3.28
C PRO A 135 8.23 3.29 -2.09
N ILE A 136 8.31 2.70 -0.90
CA ILE A 136 8.65 3.42 0.33
C ILE A 136 9.99 4.16 0.21
N GLU A 137 11.00 3.61 -0.46
CA GLU A 137 12.30 4.26 -0.68
C GLU A 137 12.17 5.57 -1.48
N GLY A 138 11.14 5.68 -2.33
CA GLY A 138 10.81 6.90 -3.07
C GLY A 138 10.03 7.94 -2.27
N MET A 139 9.66 7.63 -1.03
CA MET A 139 8.85 8.48 -0.16
C MET A 139 9.71 9.20 0.89
N ARG A 140 10.85 9.74 0.45
CA ARG A 140 11.75 10.52 1.29
C ARG A 140 11.72 11.99 0.87
N MET A 141 11.50 12.89 1.84
CA MET A 141 11.46 14.33 1.61
C MET A 141 12.27 15.05 2.69
N PHE A 142 13.19 15.93 2.29
CA PHE A 142 14.03 16.71 3.23
C PHE A 142 14.71 15.82 4.29
N GLY A 143 15.26 14.68 3.86
CA GLY A 143 15.93 13.73 4.75
C GLY A 143 15.00 12.83 5.56
N GLN A 144 13.69 13.09 5.60
CA GLN A 144 12.72 12.35 6.39
C GLN A 144 11.91 11.36 5.54
N TRP A 145 11.64 10.20 6.10
CA TRP A 145 10.72 9.20 5.55
C TRP A 145 9.26 9.64 5.76
N ARG A 146 8.49 9.66 4.69
CA ARG A 146 7.09 10.11 4.69
C ARG A 146 6.21 9.14 3.90
N PRO A 147 6.05 7.89 4.37
CA PRO A 147 5.16 6.94 3.71
C PRO A 147 3.69 7.40 3.77
N LYS A 148 2.81 6.72 3.03
CA LYS A 148 1.37 6.90 3.21
C LYS A 148 1.01 6.67 4.70
N PRO A 149 0.16 7.49 5.30
CA PRO A 149 -0.76 8.50 4.74
C PRO A 149 -0.23 9.96 4.70
N ASP A 150 1.07 10.20 4.65
CA ASP A 150 1.60 11.58 4.67
C ASP A 150 1.08 12.41 3.49
N ARG A 151 0.37 13.50 3.78
CA ARG A 151 -0.24 14.40 2.78
C ARG A 151 0.81 15.17 1.97
N ARG A 152 1.96 15.51 2.57
CA ARG A 152 3.04 16.23 1.88
C ARG A 152 3.66 15.33 0.82
N MET A 153 3.86 14.06 1.15
CA MET A 153 4.33 13.05 0.20
C MET A 153 3.33 12.86 -0.95
N LEU A 154 2.03 12.71 -0.68
CA LEU A 154 1.02 12.57 -1.74
C LEU A 154 0.99 13.79 -2.67
N ARG A 155 1.11 15.01 -2.12
CA ARG A 155 1.23 16.25 -2.92
C ARG A 155 2.50 16.25 -3.76
N HIS A 156 3.62 15.82 -3.20
CA HIS A 156 4.89 15.71 -3.91
C HIS A 156 4.82 14.69 -5.05
N VAL A 157 4.18 13.55 -4.84
CA VAL A 157 3.94 12.56 -5.91
C VAL A 157 3.16 13.18 -7.06
N ALA A 158 2.05 13.86 -6.79
CA ALA A 158 1.26 14.51 -7.83
C ALA A 158 2.10 15.55 -8.61
N ALA A 159 2.91 16.35 -7.92
CA ALA A 159 3.80 17.33 -8.53
C ALA A 159 4.87 16.67 -9.42
N ARG A 160 5.53 15.59 -8.95
CA ARG A 160 6.50 14.82 -9.75
C ARG A 160 5.88 14.22 -11.01
N LEU A 161 4.64 13.77 -10.93
CA LEU A 161 3.90 13.24 -12.06
C LEU A 161 3.36 14.33 -12.99
N LYS A 162 3.58 15.61 -12.64
CA LYS A 162 3.11 16.80 -13.37
C LYS A 162 1.59 16.79 -13.57
N VAL A 163 0.85 16.42 -12.51
CA VAL A 163 -0.60 16.33 -12.53
C VAL A 163 -1.21 16.98 -11.28
N PRO A 164 -2.28 17.76 -11.41
CA PRO A 164 -2.96 18.31 -10.24
C PRO A 164 -3.69 17.19 -9.47
N PRO A 165 -3.76 17.28 -8.12
CA PRO A 165 -4.34 16.22 -7.28
C PRO A 165 -5.74 15.76 -7.70
N HIS A 166 -6.61 16.68 -8.16
CA HIS A 166 -7.98 16.34 -8.58
C HIS A 166 -8.06 15.42 -9.83
N ARG A 167 -6.95 15.21 -10.53
CA ARG A 167 -6.83 14.25 -11.63
C ARG A 167 -6.16 12.95 -11.24
N CYS A 168 -5.71 12.84 -10.00
CA CYS A 168 -5.22 11.60 -9.43
C CYS A 168 -6.39 10.82 -8.81
N THR A 169 -6.44 9.52 -9.07
CA THR A 169 -7.34 8.59 -8.39
C THR A 169 -6.50 7.61 -7.60
N LEU A 170 -6.65 7.60 -6.28
CA LEU A 170 -6.04 6.60 -5.40
C LEU A 170 -6.97 5.40 -5.26
N VAL A 171 -6.49 4.21 -5.63
CA VAL A 171 -7.14 2.92 -5.40
C VAL A 171 -6.40 2.24 -4.26
N GLU A 172 -7.08 2.00 -3.13
CA GLU A 172 -6.43 1.69 -1.86
C GLU A 172 -7.40 0.96 -0.92
N ASP A 173 -6.90 0.06 -0.08
CA ASP A 173 -7.69 -0.66 0.92
C ASP A 173 -7.77 0.05 2.28
N THR A 174 -6.77 0.88 2.60
CA THR A 174 -6.63 1.53 3.92
C THR A 174 -7.32 2.90 3.99
N LEU A 175 -8.29 3.05 4.90
CA LEU A 175 -9.08 4.28 5.02
C LEU A 175 -8.28 5.52 5.42
N ALA A 176 -7.22 5.37 6.21
CA ALA A 176 -6.34 6.50 6.57
C ALA A 176 -5.67 7.09 5.32
N HIS A 177 -5.25 6.24 4.38
CA HIS A 177 -4.66 6.67 3.10
C HIS A 177 -5.70 7.36 2.21
N GLN A 178 -6.91 6.82 2.14
CA GLN A 178 -8.05 7.44 1.44
C GLN A 178 -8.35 8.84 1.98
N LYS A 179 -8.43 8.99 3.32
CA LYS A 179 -8.70 10.27 3.98
C LYS A 179 -7.62 11.30 3.63
N ALA A 180 -6.35 10.92 3.68
CA ALA A 180 -5.22 11.78 3.33
C ALA A 180 -5.27 12.23 1.86
N ALA A 181 -5.52 11.31 0.92
CA ALA A 181 -5.63 11.62 -0.50
C ALA A 181 -6.82 12.55 -0.79
N ARG A 182 -7.98 12.26 -0.21
CA ARG A 182 -9.20 13.08 -0.38
C ARG A 182 -9.00 14.51 0.11
N SER A 183 -8.28 14.72 1.21
CA SER A 183 -8.00 16.06 1.74
C SER A 183 -7.14 16.93 0.82
N LEU A 184 -6.51 16.35 -0.19
CA LEU A 184 -5.78 17.05 -1.26
C LEU A 184 -6.61 17.24 -2.53
N GLY A 185 -7.87 16.78 -2.54
CA GLY A 185 -8.75 16.84 -3.70
C GLY A 185 -8.59 15.65 -4.66
N MET A 186 -7.82 14.61 -4.31
CA MET A 186 -7.75 13.39 -5.13
C MET A 186 -9.08 12.64 -5.11
N HIS A 187 -9.39 11.92 -6.19
CA HIS A 187 -10.42 10.90 -6.17
C HIS A 187 -9.94 9.67 -5.39
N THR A 188 -10.86 8.99 -4.73
CA THR A 188 -10.54 7.87 -3.84
C THR A 188 -11.47 6.70 -4.12
N VAL A 189 -10.88 5.53 -4.34
CA VAL A 189 -11.59 4.28 -4.58
C VAL A 189 -11.15 3.26 -3.54
N TRP A 190 -12.08 2.85 -2.70
CA TRP A 190 -11.82 1.91 -1.62
C TRP A 190 -11.99 0.47 -2.09
N MET A 191 -10.89 -0.24 -2.20
CA MET A 191 -10.86 -1.68 -2.50
C MET A 191 -11.16 -2.47 -1.24
N GLN A 192 -12.25 -3.27 -1.25
CA GLN A 192 -12.71 -4.00 -0.07
C GLN A 192 -12.61 -5.52 -0.19
N ARG A 193 -12.26 -6.06 -1.37
CA ARG A 193 -12.32 -7.52 -1.62
C ARG A 193 -11.59 -8.32 -0.55
N TYR A 194 -10.32 -8.00 -0.34
CA TYR A 194 -9.48 -8.78 0.56
C TYR A 194 -9.74 -8.46 2.02
N LEU A 195 -10.18 -7.23 2.34
CA LEU A 195 -10.65 -6.86 3.66
C LEU A 195 -11.87 -7.70 4.06
N ARG A 196 -12.85 -7.85 3.16
CA ARG A 196 -14.06 -8.64 3.41
C ARG A 196 -13.78 -10.12 3.55
N ARG A 197 -12.83 -10.65 2.78
CA ARG A 197 -12.45 -12.06 2.83
C ARG A 197 -11.78 -12.44 4.15
N ASN A 198 -10.99 -11.52 4.70
CA ASN A 198 -10.20 -11.74 5.91
C ASN A 198 -10.85 -11.12 7.16
N ALA A 199 -12.06 -10.56 7.03
CA ALA A 199 -12.82 -9.99 8.13
C ALA A 199 -13.45 -11.09 8.98
N HIS A 200 -13.05 -11.19 10.23
CA HIS A 200 -13.65 -12.09 11.21
C HIS A 200 -14.25 -11.26 12.35
N GLY A 201 -15.52 -11.49 12.64
CA GLY A 201 -16.26 -10.85 13.73
C GLY A 201 -17.30 -9.79 13.29
N PRO A 202 -18.33 -9.56 14.13
CA PRO A 202 -19.48 -8.71 13.78
C PRO A 202 -19.12 -7.21 13.64
N GLU A 203 -18.14 -6.71 14.40
CA GLU A 203 -17.74 -5.30 14.36
C GLU A 203 -17.08 -4.91 13.03
N VAL A 204 -16.31 -5.82 12.43
CA VAL A 204 -15.64 -5.60 11.14
C VAL A 204 -16.68 -5.49 10.01
N GLY A 205 -17.78 -6.26 10.09
CA GLY A 205 -18.87 -6.19 9.13
C GLY A 205 -19.50 -4.81 9.07
N VAL A 206 -19.82 -4.21 10.22
CA VAL A 206 -20.42 -2.87 10.31
C VAL A 206 -19.50 -1.81 9.70
N TYR A 207 -18.22 -1.89 9.95
CA TYR A 207 -17.21 -0.97 9.42
C TYR A 207 -17.17 -1.00 7.88
N LEU A 208 -17.20 -2.19 7.28
CA LEU A 208 -17.12 -2.37 5.83
C LEU A 208 -18.40 -1.95 5.09
N HIS A 209 -19.55 -1.85 5.78
CA HIS A 209 -20.82 -1.43 5.18
C HIS A 209 -20.99 0.09 5.10
N ARG A 210 -20.33 0.85 5.97
CA ARG A 210 -20.39 2.32 5.94
C ARG A 210 -19.37 2.89 4.96
N LYS A 211 -19.84 3.72 4.02
CA LYS A 211 -18.96 4.48 3.12
C LYS A 211 -18.63 5.82 3.76
N PRO A 212 -17.37 6.07 4.22
CA PRO A 212 -16.99 7.38 4.72
C PRO A 212 -17.11 8.46 3.64
N VAL A 213 -17.38 9.70 4.05
CA VAL A 213 -17.56 10.85 3.13
C VAL A 213 -16.30 11.14 2.27
N TYR A 214 -15.13 10.75 2.74
CA TYR A 214 -13.87 10.90 2.02
C TYR A 214 -13.59 9.76 1.02
N VAL A 215 -14.50 8.79 0.87
CA VAL A 215 -14.42 7.72 -0.13
C VAL A 215 -15.37 8.03 -1.27
N CYS A 216 -14.87 8.20 -2.50
CA CYS A 216 -15.70 8.47 -3.66
C CYS A 216 -16.46 7.22 -4.12
N ALA A 217 -15.77 6.08 -4.22
CA ALA A 217 -16.37 4.81 -4.61
C ALA A 217 -15.85 3.65 -3.73
N ARG A 218 -16.70 2.62 -3.56
CA ARG A 218 -16.31 1.33 -2.94
C ARG A 218 -16.40 0.25 -4.01
N ILE A 219 -15.37 -0.58 -4.08
CA ILE A 219 -15.33 -1.69 -5.03
C ILE A 219 -14.84 -2.97 -4.34
N CYS A 220 -15.31 -4.11 -4.84
CA CYS A 220 -14.79 -5.44 -4.52
C CYS A 220 -14.14 -6.10 -5.75
N SER A 221 -13.98 -5.37 -6.85
CA SER A 221 -13.30 -5.81 -8.06
C SER A 221 -12.77 -4.61 -8.82
N LEU A 222 -11.56 -4.71 -9.34
CA LEU A 222 -10.93 -3.67 -10.15
C LEU A 222 -11.66 -3.47 -11.50
N GLN A 223 -12.50 -4.42 -11.92
CA GLN A 223 -13.39 -4.24 -13.06
C GLN A 223 -14.32 -3.03 -12.92
N LYS A 224 -14.68 -2.68 -11.69
CA LYS A 224 -15.56 -1.54 -11.39
C LYS A 224 -14.90 -0.16 -11.59
N LEU A 225 -13.58 -0.11 -11.82
CA LEU A 225 -12.87 1.15 -12.08
C LEU A 225 -13.29 1.85 -13.37
N HIS A 226 -13.89 1.15 -14.32
CA HIS A 226 -14.44 1.76 -15.55
C HIS A 226 -15.61 2.70 -15.28
N PHE A 227 -16.24 2.61 -14.12
CA PHE A 227 -17.38 3.41 -13.71
C PHE A 227 -17.04 4.50 -12.68
N CYS A 228 -15.76 4.68 -12.33
CA CYS A 228 -15.29 5.63 -11.31
C CYS A 228 -14.72 6.94 -11.90
#